data_27fbdd4bef89941322a9861e389ecbb2
#
_entry.id   27fbdd4bef89941322a9861e389ecbb2
#
_cell.length_a   1.000
_cell.length_b   1.000
_cell.length_c   1.000
_cell.angle_alpha   90.00
_cell.angle_beta   90.00
_cell.angle_gamma   90.00
#
_symmetry.space_group_name_H-M   'P 1'
#
loop_
_entity.id
_entity.type
_entity.pdbx_description
1 polymer ?
#
loop_
_entity_poly.entity_id
_entity_poly.type
_entity_poly.pdbx_seq_one_letter_code
_entity_poly.pdbx_strand_id
1 'polypeptide(L)'
;TGGIMIAPQTGAIPLKPGSATKPFYGIKPVLVDKNGKEIKGAGEGRLCIAQSWPGQMRTVYGDHQRFIDTYFSQFNGKYFTGDGCRRDKDGYYWITGRVDDVIIVSGHNLGTAEIESAFVAHPKVAEAAVVGYPHDIKGNGLYCYVTLNAGETETGELERDLKLWVRKQIGPLATPDLIHFTPGLPKT
;
A
#
# COMPACT_ATOMS: atom_id res chain seq x y z
N THR A 1 -13.78 -0.39 -2.37
CA THR A 1 -14.64 -0.92 -1.27
C THR A 1 -16.09 -0.39 -1.31
N GLY A 2 -16.37 0.68 -2.01
CA GLY A 2 -17.73 1.23 -2.12
C GLY A 2 -18.17 1.98 -0.85
N GLY A 3 -17.64 3.19 -0.66
CA GLY A 3 -17.97 4.09 0.43
C GLY A 3 -16.79 4.44 1.31
N ILE A 4 -17.04 5.29 2.30
CA ILE A 4 -16.04 5.73 3.27
C ILE A 4 -15.90 4.67 4.35
N MET A 5 -14.72 4.07 4.49
CA MET A 5 -14.45 3.02 5.47
C MET A 5 -13.76 3.55 6.73
N ILE A 6 -12.69 4.31 6.53
CA ILE A 6 -11.86 4.89 7.58
C ILE A 6 -11.56 6.31 7.11
N ALA A 7 -11.89 7.30 7.91
CA ALA A 7 -11.74 8.70 7.51
C ALA A 7 -11.65 9.64 8.71
N PRO A 8 -11.08 10.84 8.53
CA PRO A 8 -11.15 11.90 9.51
C PRO A 8 -12.61 12.22 9.86
N GLN A 9 -12.89 12.27 11.15
CA GLN A 9 -14.20 12.70 11.67
C GLN A 9 -14.09 14.19 12.02
N THR A 10 -14.65 15.03 11.17
CA THR A 10 -14.50 16.49 11.23
C THR A 10 -14.85 17.03 12.61
N GLY A 11 -13.90 17.77 13.19
CA GLY A 11 -14.06 18.43 14.50
C GLY A 11 -14.10 17.49 15.72
N ALA A 12 -14.07 16.16 15.51
CA ALA A 12 -14.26 15.20 16.59
C ALA A 12 -12.96 14.56 17.11
N ILE A 13 -11.93 14.45 16.26
CA ILE A 13 -10.68 13.78 16.63
C ILE A 13 -9.45 14.52 16.09
N PRO A 14 -8.31 14.50 16.81
CA PRO A 14 -7.04 14.97 16.30
C PRO A 14 -6.59 14.17 15.08
N LEU A 15 -5.94 14.82 14.13
CA LEU A 15 -5.34 14.14 12.98
C LEU A 15 -3.93 13.66 13.33
N LYS A 16 -3.53 12.52 12.73
CA LYS A 16 -2.16 12.02 12.75
C LYS A 16 -1.63 11.95 11.32
N PRO A 17 -0.43 12.45 11.03
CA PRO A 17 0.14 12.43 9.68
C PRO A 17 0.12 11.03 9.03
N GLY A 18 -0.30 10.96 7.77
CA GLY A 18 -0.38 9.71 6.99
C GLY A 18 -1.46 8.72 7.44
N SER A 19 -2.19 8.99 8.53
CA SER A 19 -3.26 8.11 9.01
C SER A 19 -4.57 8.34 8.26
N ALA A 20 -5.24 7.25 7.89
CA ALA A 20 -6.64 7.26 7.46
C ALA A 20 -7.60 7.59 8.63
N THR A 21 -7.08 7.68 9.85
CA THR A 21 -7.71 8.00 11.12
C THR A 21 -8.56 6.86 11.73
N LYS A 22 -9.86 7.06 11.94
CA LYS A 22 -10.74 6.13 12.67
C LYS A 22 -11.79 5.51 11.75
N PRO A 23 -12.34 4.34 12.13
CA PRO A 23 -13.46 3.75 11.42
C PRO A 23 -14.61 4.73 11.26
N PHE A 24 -15.18 4.78 10.06
CA PHE A 24 -16.39 5.56 9.82
C PHE A 24 -17.60 4.91 10.51
N TYR A 25 -18.64 5.68 10.75
CA TYR A 25 -19.83 5.21 11.46
C TYR A 25 -20.47 3.98 10.81
N GLY A 26 -20.70 2.95 11.62
CA GLY A 26 -21.26 1.67 11.16
C GLY A 26 -20.28 0.73 10.46
N ILE A 27 -19.01 1.15 10.22
CA ILE A 27 -17.98 0.29 9.65
C ILE A 27 -17.20 -0.40 10.76
N LYS A 28 -16.96 -1.71 10.58
CA LYS A 28 -16.20 -2.54 11.53
C LYS A 28 -14.94 -3.10 10.89
N PRO A 29 -13.88 -2.29 10.72
CA PRO A 29 -12.60 -2.79 10.25
C PRO A 29 -11.94 -3.65 11.32
N VAL A 30 -11.37 -4.76 10.91
CA VAL A 30 -10.57 -5.65 11.73
C VAL A 30 -9.24 -5.94 11.04
N LEU A 31 -8.18 -6.07 11.83
CA LEU A 31 -6.91 -6.57 11.34
C LEU A 31 -6.82 -8.06 11.62
N VAL A 32 -6.36 -8.81 10.64
CA VAL A 32 -6.14 -10.25 10.77
C VAL A 32 -4.70 -10.63 10.41
N ASP A 33 -4.18 -11.65 11.06
CA ASP A 33 -2.90 -12.25 10.69
C ASP A 33 -3.03 -13.12 9.41
N LYS A 34 -1.92 -13.72 8.98
CA LYS A 34 -1.91 -14.61 7.81
C LYS A 34 -2.85 -15.82 7.91
N ASN A 35 -3.23 -16.21 9.11
CA ASN A 35 -4.11 -17.34 9.40
C ASN A 35 -5.57 -16.92 9.62
N GLY A 36 -5.90 -15.63 9.48
CA GLY A 36 -7.23 -15.08 9.68
C GLY A 36 -7.61 -14.80 11.14
N LYS A 37 -6.67 -14.95 12.08
CA LYS A 37 -6.89 -14.63 13.49
C LYS A 37 -6.88 -13.12 13.69
N GLU A 38 -7.89 -12.59 14.39
CA GLU A 38 -7.99 -11.16 14.66
C GLU A 38 -6.89 -10.66 15.60
N ILE A 39 -6.28 -9.55 15.21
CA ILE A 39 -5.31 -8.80 16.00
C ILE A 39 -6.05 -7.75 16.80
N LYS A 40 -6.06 -7.91 18.12
CA LYS A 40 -6.70 -6.98 19.05
C LYS A 40 -5.73 -5.86 19.46
N GLY A 41 -6.24 -4.63 19.64
CA GLY A 41 -5.42 -3.48 20.03
C GLY A 41 -4.49 -2.99 18.92
N ALA A 42 -3.31 -2.48 19.30
CA ALA A 42 -2.28 -2.06 18.36
C ALA A 42 -1.67 -3.26 17.65
N GLY A 43 -1.34 -3.10 16.37
CA GLY A 43 -0.72 -4.15 15.57
C GLY A 43 -0.80 -3.89 14.08
N GLU A 44 -0.24 -4.79 13.32
CA GLU A 44 -0.19 -4.77 11.87
C GLU A 44 -0.71 -6.08 11.29
N GLY A 45 -1.46 -6.01 10.20
CA GLY A 45 -2.06 -7.17 9.56
C GLY A 45 -2.82 -6.82 8.30
N ARG A 46 -3.61 -7.77 7.81
CA ARG A 46 -4.49 -7.59 6.65
C ARG A 46 -5.79 -6.93 7.07
N LEU A 47 -6.22 -5.93 6.32
CA LEU A 47 -7.44 -5.19 6.61
C LEU A 47 -8.66 -5.96 6.07
N CYS A 48 -9.58 -6.25 6.97
CA CYS A 48 -10.88 -6.83 6.63
C CYS A 48 -12.00 -5.96 7.21
N ILE A 49 -13.20 -6.07 6.62
CA ILE A 49 -14.43 -5.49 7.18
C ILE A 49 -15.28 -6.62 7.70
N ALA A 50 -15.64 -6.59 9.00
CA ALA A 50 -16.28 -7.70 9.70
C ALA A 50 -17.81 -7.76 9.52
N GLN A 51 -18.43 -6.76 8.90
CA GLN A 51 -19.86 -6.76 8.57
C GLN A 51 -20.14 -5.96 7.30
N SER A 52 -21.22 -6.31 6.62
CA SER A 52 -21.71 -5.57 5.46
C SER A 52 -22.06 -4.12 5.82
N TRP A 53 -21.97 -3.23 4.82
CA TRP A 53 -22.35 -1.82 4.91
C TRP A 53 -23.15 -1.40 3.67
N PRO A 54 -23.91 -0.31 3.71
CA PRO A 54 -24.82 0.07 2.60
C PRO A 54 -24.14 0.21 1.23
N GLY A 55 -22.90 0.72 1.19
CA GLY A 55 -22.14 0.91 -0.05
C GLY A 55 -21.36 -0.31 -0.52
N GLN A 56 -21.45 -1.46 0.17
CA GLN A 56 -20.73 -2.66 -0.24
C GLN A 56 -21.18 -3.12 -1.62
N MET A 57 -20.18 -3.45 -2.48
CA MET A 57 -20.44 -4.10 -3.76
C MET A 57 -21.26 -5.39 -3.52
N ARG A 58 -22.30 -5.62 -4.33
CA ARG A 58 -23.17 -6.79 -4.20
C ARG A 58 -22.74 -7.96 -5.06
N THR A 59 -22.11 -7.67 -6.19
CA THR A 59 -21.61 -8.67 -7.13
C THR A 59 -20.76 -8.04 -8.21
N VAL A 60 -20.05 -8.86 -8.97
CA VAL A 60 -19.49 -8.50 -10.28
C VAL A 60 -20.51 -8.85 -11.35
N TYR A 61 -20.79 -7.91 -12.27
CA TYR A 61 -21.77 -8.14 -13.35
C TYR A 61 -21.40 -9.37 -14.17
N GLY A 62 -22.34 -10.31 -14.26
CA GLY A 62 -22.16 -11.56 -15.01
C GLY A 62 -21.24 -12.59 -14.33
N ASP A 63 -20.61 -12.28 -13.18
CA ASP A 63 -19.65 -13.18 -12.54
C ASP A 63 -19.70 -13.06 -11.01
N HIS A 64 -20.74 -13.61 -10.39
CA HIS A 64 -20.89 -13.58 -8.94
C HIS A 64 -19.80 -14.38 -8.22
N GLN A 65 -19.34 -15.47 -8.83
CA GLN A 65 -18.30 -16.31 -8.22
C GLN A 65 -17.00 -15.53 -8.03
N ARG A 66 -16.61 -14.71 -9.00
CA ARG A 66 -15.44 -13.83 -8.88
C ARG A 66 -15.55 -12.86 -7.70
N PHE A 67 -16.74 -12.34 -7.42
CA PHE A 67 -16.97 -11.50 -6.24
C PHE A 67 -16.68 -12.26 -4.94
N ILE A 68 -17.19 -13.49 -4.81
CA ILE A 68 -16.96 -14.34 -3.64
C ILE A 68 -15.46 -14.69 -3.52
N ASP A 69 -14.85 -15.14 -4.60
CA ASP A 69 -13.45 -15.58 -4.61
C ASP A 69 -12.49 -14.43 -4.26
N THR A 70 -12.76 -13.25 -4.75
CA THR A 70 -11.90 -12.09 -4.53
C THR A 70 -11.98 -11.57 -3.09
N TYR A 71 -13.18 -11.48 -2.52
CA TYR A 71 -13.39 -10.73 -1.28
C TYR A 71 -13.72 -11.57 -0.04
N PHE A 72 -14.19 -12.82 -0.20
CA PHE A 72 -14.67 -13.63 0.92
C PHE A 72 -14.01 -15.00 1.06
N SER A 73 -13.27 -15.48 0.06
CA SER A 73 -12.66 -16.80 0.10
C SER A 73 -11.50 -16.90 1.09
N GLN A 74 -10.73 -15.81 1.27
CA GLN A 74 -9.50 -15.83 2.07
C GLN A 74 -9.77 -15.80 3.58
N PHE A 75 -10.80 -15.04 4.03
CA PHE A 75 -11.14 -14.89 5.44
C PHE A 75 -12.63 -15.07 5.65
N ASN A 76 -13.02 -16.24 6.14
CA ASN A 76 -14.43 -16.59 6.30
C ASN A 76 -15.20 -15.55 7.11
N GLY A 77 -16.36 -15.13 6.59
CA GLY A 77 -17.26 -14.15 7.21
C GLY A 77 -16.75 -12.71 7.23
N LYS A 78 -15.65 -12.39 6.54
CA LYS A 78 -15.08 -11.05 6.47
C LYS A 78 -14.84 -10.63 5.02
N TYR A 79 -15.16 -9.39 4.71
CA TYR A 79 -14.76 -8.78 3.43
C TYR A 79 -13.28 -8.41 3.50
N PHE A 80 -12.45 -9.04 2.69
CA PHE A 80 -11.02 -8.73 2.58
C PHE A 80 -10.81 -7.59 1.60
N THR A 81 -10.18 -6.50 2.04
CA THR A 81 -9.96 -5.31 1.20
C THR A 81 -8.81 -5.46 0.21
N GLY A 82 -7.91 -6.42 0.44
CA GLY A 82 -6.67 -6.59 -0.30
C GLY A 82 -5.53 -5.71 0.21
N ASP A 83 -5.74 -5.00 1.32
CA ASP A 83 -4.77 -4.05 1.84
C ASP A 83 -4.11 -4.55 3.13
N GLY A 84 -2.83 -4.23 3.29
CA GLY A 84 -2.13 -4.23 4.56
C GLY A 84 -2.47 -2.98 5.36
N CYS A 85 -2.47 -3.11 6.68
CA CYS A 85 -2.82 -1.99 7.54
C CYS A 85 -2.18 -2.12 8.91
N ARG A 86 -1.76 -0.99 9.47
CA ARG A 86 -1.29 -0.86 10.85
C ARG A 86 -2.31 -0.07 11.67
N ARG A 87 -2.55 -0.50 12.91
CA ARG A 87 -3.37 0.22 13.88
C ARG A 87 -2.54 0.51 15.12
N ASP A 88 -2.55 1.77 15.58
CA ASP A 88 -1.86 2.15 16.82
C ASP A 88 -2.70 1.90 18.08
N LYS A 89 -2.10 2.18 19.25
CA LYS A 89 -2.76 2.05 20.57
C LYS A 89 -3.97 2.95 20.75
N ASP A 90 -4.02 4.05 20.02
CA ASP A 90 -5.12 5.01 20.06
C ASP A 90 -6.23 4.66 19.05
N GLY A 91 -6.06 3.56 18.30
CA GLY A 91 -7.02 3.05 17.32
C GLY A 91 -7.03 3.79 15.99
N TYR A 92 -5.93 4.47 15.63
CA TYR A 92 -5.74 5.07 14.30
C TYR A 92 -5.20 4.03 13.33
N TYR A 93 -5.61 4.14 12.08
CA TYR A 93 -5.27 3.20 11.01
C TYR A 93 -4.36 3.85 9.97
N TRP A 94 -3.32 3.14 9.54
CA TRP A 94 -2.47 3.46 8.40
C TRP A 94 -2.56 2.35 7.39
N ILE A 95 -2.95 2.66 6.17
CA ILE A 95 -2.92 1.70 5.06
C ILE A 95 -1.48 1.60 4.59
N THR A 96 -0.91 0.40 4.62
CA THR A 96 0.51 0.15 4.32
C THR A 96 0.76 -0.30 2.87
N GLY A 97 -0.30 -0.35 2.08
CA GLY A 97 -0.27 -0.75 0.68
C GLY A 97 -1.10 -2.01 0.41
N ARG A 98 -1.05 -2.48 -0.83
CA ARG A 98 -1.69 -3.73 -1.24
C ARG A 98 -0.91 -4.93 -0.72
N VAL A 99 -1.61 -6.01 -0.34
CA VAL A 99 -0.96 -7.26 0.11
C VAL A 99 -0.39 -8.07 -1.05
N ASP A 100 -0.93 -7.83 -2.25
CA ASP A 100 -0.49 -8.41 -3.50
C ASP A 100 0.65 -7.63 -4.18
N ASP A 101 0.88 -6.37 -3.77
CA ASP A 101 1.95 -5.50 -4.26
C ASP A 101 3.22 -5.58 -3.37
N VAL A 102 3.52 -6.77 -2.85
CA VAL A 102 4.71 -7.01 -2.05
C VAL A 102 5.79 -7.67 -2.90
N ILE A 103 6.97 -7.08 -2.91
CA ILE A 103 8.14 -7.63 -3.57
C ILE A 103 9.02 -8.33 -2.53
N ILE A 104 9.36 -9.59 -2.77
CA ILE A 104 10.25 -10.35 -1.89
C ILE A 104 11.69 -10.16 -2.39
N VAL A 105 12.46 -9.35 -1.66
CA VAL A 105 13.87 -9.08 -1.95
C VAL A 105 14.74 -9.75 -0.88
N SER A 106 15.60 -10.67 -1.28
CA SER A 106 16.47 -11.42 -0.35
C SER A 106 15.73 -12.05 0.84
N GLY A 107 14.49 -12.54 0.60
CA GLY A 107 13.65 -13.16 1.63
C GLY A 107 12.87 -12.17 2.52
N HIS A 108 12.97 -10.87 2.27
CA HIS A 108 12.24 -9.82 3.01
C HIS A 108 11.12 -9.24 2.16
N ASN A 109 9.97 -9.07 2.77
CA ASN A 109 8.80 -8.44 2.14
C ASN A 109 8.97 -6.92 2.12
N LEU A 110 8.95 -6.32 0.94
CA LEU A 110 8.96 -4.87 0.74
C LEU A 110 7.64 -4.44 0.07
N GLY A 111 6.92 -3.53 0.69
CA GLY A 111 5.73 -2.91 0.10
C GLY A 111 6.13 -1.91 -0.99
N THR A 112 5.54 -2.01 -2.18
CA THR A 112 5.82 -1.07 -3.27
C THR A 112 5.43 0.35 -2.89
N ALA A 113 4.27 0.54 -2.24
CA ALA A 113 3.76 1.84 -1.82
C ALA A 113 4.72 2.61 -0.88
N GLU A 114 5.46 1.91 -0.02
CA GLU A 114 6.45 2.54 0.86
C GLU A 114 7.63 3.10 0.06
N ILE A 115 8.11 2.33 -0.92
CA ILE A 115 9.21 2.75 -1.80
C ILE A 115 8.77 3.89 -2.73
N GLU A 116 7.56 3.79 -3.31
CA GLU A 116 6.95 4.84 -4.12
C GLU A 116 6.79 6.14 -3.34
N SER A 117 6.32 6.06 -2.10
CA SER A 117 6.19 7.23 -1.21
C SER A 117 7.55 7.86 -0.90
N ALA A 118 8.59 7.05 -0.71
CA ALA A 118 9.94 7.57 -0.50
C ALA A 118 10.46 8.32 -1.73
N PHE A 119 10.19 7.82 -2.95
CA PHE A 119 10.53 8.55 -4.17
C PHE A 119 9.80 9.88 -4.28
N VAL A 120 8.47 9.89 -4.06
CA VAL A 120 7.63 11.10 -4.16
C VAL A 120 8.01 12.14 -3.08
N ALA A 121 8.57 11.72 -1.96
CA ALA A 121 9.11 12.64 -0.95
C ALA A 121 10.38 13.38 -1.41
N HIS A 122 10.99 12.97 -2.53
CA HIS A 122 12.13 13.68 -3.11
C HIS A 122 11.66 14.91 -3.91
N PRO A 123 12.27 16.11 -3.72
CA PRO A 123 11.77 17.35 -4.32
C PRO A 123 11.66 17.37 -5.85
N LYS A 124 12.40 16.52 -6.54
CA LYS A 124 12.44 16.44 -8.01
C LYS A 124 11.49 15.41 -8.61
N VAL A 125 10.79 14.61 -7.77
CA VAL A 125 9.94 13.52 -8.23
C VAL A 125 8.48 13.89 -8.13
N ALA A 126 7.74 13.72 -9.22
CA ALA A 126 6.30 13.92 -9.28
C ALA A 126 5.53 12.63 -8.96
N GLU A 127 5.92 11.52 -9.57
CA GLU A 127 5.27 10.21 -9.40
C GLU A 127 6.31 9.09 -9.47
N ALA A 128 6.03 7.98 -8.81
CA ALA A 128 6.82 6.76 -8.92
C ALA A 128 5.93 5.52 -8.90
N ALA A 129 6.38 4.48 -9.60
CA ALA A 129 5.81 3.14 -9.53
C ALA A 129 6.94 2.11 -9.42
N VAL A 130 6.75 1.10 -8.58
CA VAL A 130 7.78 0.09 -8.29
C VAL A 130 7.24 -1.29 -8.62
N VAL A 131 8.02 -2.06 -9.37
CA VAL A 131 7.71 -3.46 -9.71
C VAL A 131 8.89 -4.36 -9.39
N GLY A 132 8.59 -5.60 -9.02
CA GLY A 132 9.60 -6.64 -8.89
C GLY A 132 9.98 -7.21 -10.25
N TYR A 133 11.26 -7.52 -10.44
CA TYR A 133 11.72 -8.29 -11.59
C TYR A 133 12.66 -9.42 -11.12
N PRO A 134 12.75 -10.55 -11.86
CA PRO A 134 13.65 -11.64 -11.48
C PRO A 134 15.10 -11.17 -11.38
N HIS A 135 15.75 -11.50 -10.27
CA HIS A 135 17.14 -11.14 -9.99
C HIS A 135 17.91 -12.37 -9.46
N ASP A 136 19.02 -12.72 -10.10
CA ASP A 136 19.75 -13.98 -9.85
C ASP A 136 20.20 -14.18 -8.39
N ILE A 137 20.53 -13.11 -7.69
CA ILE A 137 21.04 -13.16 -6.31
C ILE A 137 19.95 -12.89 -5.28
N LYS A 138 19.05 -11.92 -5.54
CA LYS A 138 18.07 -11.42 -4.57
C LYS A 138 16.72 -12.10 -4.67
N GLY A 139 16.51 -12.97 -5.67
CA GLY A 139 15.20 -13.50 -6.06
C GLY A 139 14.41 -12.47 -6.87
N ASN A 140 14.14 -11.31 -6.29
CA ASN A 140 13.63 -10.15 -7.03
C ASN A 140 14.51 -8.93 -6.80
N GLY A 141 14.67 -8.15 -7.85
CA GLY A 141 15.20 -6.80 -7.82
C GLY A 141 14.06 -5.76 -7.89
N LEU A 142 14.38 -4.52 -7.59
CA LEU A 142 13.45 -3.39 -7.63
C LEU A 142 13.66 -2.61 -8.93
N TYR A 143 12.63 -2.62 -9.80
CA TYR A 143 12.57 -1.79 -10.99
C TYR A 143 11.61 -0.63 -10.72
N CYS A 144 12.12 0.60 -10.76
CA CYS A 144 11.39 1.79 -10.39
C CYS A 144 11.17 2.68 -11.61
N TYR A 145 9.92 2.99 -11.92
CA TYR A 145 9.54 4.01 -12.90
C TYR A 145 9.35 5.33 -12.19
N VAL A 146 10.00 6.38 -12.65
CA VAL A 146 9.99 7.69 -11.99
C VAL A 146 9.63 8.77 -13.00
N THR A 147 8.60 9.56 -12.68
CA THR A 147 8.25 10.80 -13.39
C THR A 147 8.79 11.98 -12.61
N LEU A 148 9.56 12.82 -13.29
CA LEU A 148 10.16 14.01 -12.68
C LEU A 148 9.16 15.20 -12.68
N ASN A 149 9.38 16.14 -11.77
CA ASN A 149 8.67 17.41 -11.78
C ASN A 149 8.99 18.22 -13.04
N ALA A 150 8.09 19.10 -13.45
CA ALA A 150 8.28 19.96 -14.61
C ALA A 150 9.56 20.79 -14.46
N GLY A 151 10.37 20.78 -15.52
CA GLY A 151 11.65 21.49 -15.56
C GLY A 151 12.87 20.70 -15.06
N GLU A 152 12.64 19.53 -14.45
CA GLU A 152 13.75 18.63 -14.11
C GLU A 152 14.13 17.74 -15.29
N THR A 153 15.39 17.35 -15.36
CA THR A 153 15.94 16.49 -16.42
C THR A 153 16.59 15.24 -15.83
N GLU A 154 16.45 14.15 -16.56
CA GLU A 154 17.13 12.90 -16.20
C GLU A 154 18.65 13.03 -16.35
N THR A 155 19.37 12.66 -15.32
CA THR A 155 20.84 12.60 -15.31
C THR A 155 21.30 11.40 -14.50
N GLY A 156 22.49 10.86 -14.82
CA GLY A 156 23.07 9.78 -14.03
C GLY A 156 23.44 10.18 -12.58
N GLU A 157 23.55 11.49 -12.32
CA GLU A 157 23.75 12.02 -10.97
C GLU A 157 22.43 11.95 -10.18
N LEU A 158 21.31 12.37 -10.79
CA LEU A 158 19.99 12.29 -10.19
C LEU A 158 19.57 10.83 -9.91
N GLU A 159 19.88 9.90 -10.84
CA GLU A 159 19.61 8.48 -10.61
C GLU A 159 20.34 7.96 -9.35
N ARG A 160 21.61 8.30 -9.19
CA ARG A 160 22.41 7.94 -8.01
C ARG A 160 21.87 8.58 -6.73
N ASP A 161 21.47 9.84 -6.80
CA ASP A 161 20.88 10.56 -5.68
C ASP A 161 19.58 9.92 -5.23
N LEU A 162 18.68 9.58 -6.14
CA LEU A 162 17.41 8.89 -5.86
C LEU A 162 17.64 7.52 -5.23
N LYS A 163 18.61 6.73 -5.70
CA LYS A 163 18.96 5.44 -5.08
C LYS A 163 19.42 5.61 -3.63
N LEU A 164 20.28 6.59 -3.38
CA LEU A 164 20.77 6.90 -2.03
C LEU A 164 19.67 7.47 -1.13
N TRP A 165 18.79 8.28 -1.70
CA TRP A 165 17.63 8.83 -1.00
C TRP A 165 16.69 7.73 -0.48
N VAL A 166 16.22 6.83 -1.35
CA VAL A 166 15.37 5.72 -0.96
C VAL A 166 16.06 4.82 0.07
N ARG A 167 17.34 4.50 -0.14
CA ARG A 167 18.14 3.74 0.82
C ARG A 167 18.21 4.41 2.20
N LYS A 168 18.30 5.73 2.26
CA LYS A 168 18.33 6.49 3.52
C LYS A 168 16.97 6.50 4.21
N GLN A 169 15.87 6.61 3.44
CA GLN A 169 14.52 6.71 3.98
C GLN A 169 14.00 5.37 4.52
N ILE A 170 14.27 4.27 3.82
CA ILE A 170 13.69 2.96 4.13
C ILE A 170 14.74 1.97 4.63
N GLY A 171 15.88 1.91 3.95
CA GLY A 171 16.97 0.99 4.30
C GLY A 171 17.64 0.34 3.10
N PRO A 172 18.73 -0.41 3.33
CA PRO A 172 19.56 -0.97 2.26
C PRO A 172 18.82 -1.93 1.32
N LEU A 173 17.87 -2.72 1.84
CA LEU A 173 17.10 -3.70 1.07
C LEU A 173 16.16 -3.06 0.05
N ALA A 174 15.69 -1.84 0.32
CA ALA A 174 14.82 -1.06 -0.56
C ALA A 174 15.59 -0.22 -1.59
N THR A 175 16.91 -0.38 -1.67
CA THR A 175 17.71 0.34 -2.68
C THR A 175 17.30 -0.10 -4.08
N PRO A 176 16.83 0.82 -4.95
CA PRO A 176 16.46 0.50 -6.32
C PRO A 176 17.62 -0.09 -7.12
N ASP A 177 17.38 -1.19 -7.81
CA ASP A 177 18.35 -1.77 -8.73
C ASP A 177 18.38 -0.98 -10.05
N LEU A 178 17.20 -0.74 -10.59
CA LEU A 178 17.00 0.00 -11.84
C LEU A 178 16.02 1.15 -11.63
N ILE A 179 16.35 2.31 -12.18
CA ILE A 179 15.45 3.45 -12.27
C ILE A 179 15.26 3.78 -13.76
N HIS A 180 14.01 3.85 -14.19
CA HIS A 180 13.61 4.28 -15.52
C HIS A 180 12.82 5.58 -15.42
N PHE A 181 13.35 6.64 -16.00
CA PHE A 181 12.63 7.89 -16.10
C PHE A 181 11.59 7.82 -17.20
N THR A 182 10.37 8.22 -16.90
CA THR A 182 9.24 8.17 -17.83
C THR A 182 8.45 9.49 -17.80
N PRO A 183 7.90 9.94 -18.91
CA PRO A 183 7.11 11.18 -18.95
C PRO A 183 5.79 11.08 -18.19
N GLY A 184 5.32 9.88 -17.88
CA GLY A 184 4.09 9.64 -17.11
C GLY A 184 3.87 8.16 -16.86
N LEU A 185 3.13 7.85 -15.79
CA LEU A 185 2.72 6.50 -15.44
C LEU A 185 1.35 6.18 -16.06
N PRO A 186 1.08 4.90 -16.44
CA PRO A 186 -0.24 4.50 -16.90
C PRO A 186 -1.29 4.73 -15.80
N LYS A 187 -2.44 5.26 -16.17
CA LYS A 187 -3.59 5.50 -15.28
C LYS A 187 -4.75 4.60 -15.68
N THR A 188 -5.48 4.09 -14.70
CA THR A 188 -6.74 3.36 -14.88
C THR A 188 -7.94 4.28 -14.73
#